data_31fb3a2374ae52c78d61fcc533ad12a1
#
_entry.id   31fb3a2374ae52c78d61fcc533ad12a1
#
_cell.length_a   1.000
_cell.length_b   1.000
_cell.length_c   1.000
_cell.angle_alpha   90.00
_cell.angle_beta   90.00
_cell.angle_gamma   90.00
#
_symmetry.space_group_name_H-M   'P 1'
#
loop_
_entity.id
_entity.type
_entity.pdbx_description
1 polymer ?
#
loop_
_entity_poly.entity_id
_entity_poly.type
_entity_poly.pdbx_seq_one_letter_code
_entity_poly.pdbx_strand_id
1 'polypeptide(L)'
;MPKRYKAYALLGLFIESLVLTLHNPFFSILEATSKAETLLNNIYIPINILCIASCILLLREKLLGLKMARFALIILMAILIIDLIFGISYVELLDYFIGIIEMIIYGFFLKYWMKKEHFAFLSNQKTK
;
A
#
# COMPACT_ATOMS: atom_id res chain seq x y z
N MET A 1 -10.69 1.52 -21.25
CA MET A 1 -10.30 1.40 -19.82
C MET A 1 -10.01 -0.05 -19.50
N PRO A 2 -8.89 -0.35 -18.81
CA PRO A 2 -8.59 -1.72 -18.40
C PRO A 2 -9.68 -2.31 -17.52
N LYS A 3 -9.88 -3.63 -17.63
CA LYS A 3 -10.88 -4.33 -16.82
C LYS A 3 -10.59 -4.16 -15.33
N ARG A 4 -11.66 -3.92 -14.58
CA ARG A 4 -11.59 -3.81 -13.11
C ARG A 4 -10.75 -2.64 -12.60
N TYR A 5 -10.40 -1.68 -13.48
CA TYR A 5 -9.58 -0.52 -13.10
C TYR A 5 -10.20 0.23 -11.91
N LYS A 6 -11.46 0.63 -12.05
CA LYS A 6 -12.16 1.36 -10.99
C LYS A 6 -12.35 0.50 -9.73
N ALA A 7 -12.64 -0.78 -9.94
CA ALA A 7 -12.82 -1.71 -8.82
C ALA A 7 -11.55 -1.83 -7.98
N TYR A 8 -10.40 -2.00 -8.63
CA TYR A 8 -9.11 -2.08 -7.91
C TYR A 8 -8.74 -0.77 -7.23
N ALA A 9 -8.98 0.37 -7.89
CA ALA A 9 -8.69 1.68 -7.30
C ALA A 9 -9.58 1.95 -6.07
N LEU A 10 -10.86 1.65 -6.16
CA LEU A 10 -11.80 1.81 -5.04
C LEU A 10 -11.49 0.84 -3.90
N LEU A 11 -11.22 -0.42 -4.24
CA LEU A 11 -10.89 -1.44 -3.24
C LEU A 11 -9.57 -1.08 -2.53
N GLY A 12 -8.58 -0.61 -3.28
CA GLY A 12 -7.31 -0.15 -2.71
C GLY A 12 -7.52 1.02 -1.77
N LEU A 13 -8.32 2.01 -2.17
CA LEU A 13 -8.64 3.15 -1.33
C LEU A 13 -9.32 2.70 -0.03
N PHE A 14 -10.28 1.79 -0.14
CA PHE A 14 -11.00 1.27 1.01
C PHE A 14 -10.06 0.51 1.96
N ILE A 15 -9.24 -0.40 1.44
CA ILE A 15 -8.31 -1.19 2.24
C ILE A 15 -7.28 -0.30 2.93
N GLU A 16 -6.68 0.65 2.20
CA GLU A 16 -5.68 1.55 2.77
C GLU A 16 -6.28 2.47 3.84
N SER A 17 -7.48 2.97 3.62
CA SER A 17 -8.18 3.77 4.61
C SER A 17 -8.48 2.96 5.87
N LEU A 18 -8.90 1.70 5.70
CA LEU A 18 -9.18 0.79 6.79
C LEU A 18 -7.90 0.48 7.58
N VAL A 19 -6.81 0.16 6.87
CA VAL A 19 -5.50 -0.13 7.48
C VAL A 19 -5.02 1.07 8.27
N LEU A 20 -5.08 2.27 7.69
CA LEU A 20 -4.65 3.48 8.38
C LEU A 20 -5.49 3.76 9.62
N THR A 21 -6.80 3.51 9.57
CA THR A 21 -7.69 3.68 10.71
C THR A 21 -7.40 2.67 11.81
N LEU A 22 -7.23 1.39 11.46
CA LEU A 22 -6.96 0.31 12.42
C LEU A 22 -5.58 0.47 13.07
N HIS A 23 -4.59 0.89 12.30
CA HIS A 23 -3.24 1.10 12.81
C HIS A 23 -3.04 2.50 13.38
N ASN A 24 -4.09 3.25 13.57
CA ASN A 24 -4.08 4.63 14.06
C ASN A 24 -2.66 5.13 14.39
N PRO A 25 -2.07 6.05 13.59
CA PRO A 25 -0.66 6.43 13.74
C PRO A 25 -0.28 6.82 15.17
N PHE A 26 -1.20 7.47 15.86
CA PHE A 26 -0.99 7.92 17.23
C PHE A 26 -0.82 6.74 18.19
N PHE A 27 -1.70 5.73 18.08
CA PHE A 27 -1.63 4.54 18.94
C PHE A 27 -0.41 3.69 18.60
N SER A 28 -0.07 3.54 17.32
CA SER A 28 1.10 2.78 16.91
C SER A 28 2.39 3.36 17.49
N ILE A 29 2.51 4.68 17.52
CA ILE A 29 3.68 5.36 18.09
C ILE A 29 3.72 5.15 19.61
N LEU A 30 2.58 5.26 20.29
CA LEU A 30 2.50 5.09 21.75
C LEU A 30 2.78 3.65 22.18
N GLU A 31 2.35 2.67 21.40
CA GLU A 31 2.52 1.24 21.72
C GLU A 31 3.86 0.67 21.26
N ALA A 32 4.65 1.43 20.50
CA ALA A 32 5.94 0.96 20.01
C ALA A 32 6.87 0.67 21.20
N THR A 33 7.35 -0.57 21.29
CA THR A 33 8.20 -1.03 22.39
C THR A 33 9.69 -1.00 22.06
N SER A 34 10.06 -0.77 20.79
CA SER A 34 11.43 -0.75 20.34
C SER A 34 11.68 0.38 19.36
N LYS A 35 12.96 0.80 19.22
CA LYS A 35 13.33 1.83 18.24
C LYS A 35 13.08 1.37 16.82
N ALA A 36 13.30 0.08 16.53
CA ALA A 36 13.07 -0.50 15.19
C ALA A 36 11.59 -0.45 14.84
N GLU A 37 10.71 -0.79 15.77
CA GLU A 37 9.27 -0.74 15.56
C GLU A 37 8.79 0.71 15.35
N THR A 38 9.32 1.65 16.14
CA THR A 38 9.00 3.07 15.97
C THR A 38 9.44 3.57 14.60
N LEU A 39 10.64 3.17 14.14
CA LEU A 39 11.15 3.56 12.83
C LEU A 39 10.27 3.00 11.71
N LEU A 40 9.88 1.73 11.80
CA LEU A 40 8.99 1.11 10.82
C LEU A 40 7.64 1.82 10.76
N ASN A 41 7.05 2.15 11.91
CA ASN A 41 5.79 2.87 11.95
C ASN A 41 5.91 4.25 11.33
N ASN A 42 7.01 4.96 11.57
CA ASN A 42 7.26 6.27 10.99
C ASN A 42 7.41 6.23 9.47
N ILE A 43 7.90 5.14 8.91
CA ILE A 43 8.00 4.94 7.46
C ILE A 43 6.65 4.46 6.90
N TYR A 44 5.98 3.57 7.61
CA TYR A 44 4.75 2.92 7.19
C TYR A 44 3.60 3.93 6.99
N ILE A 45 3.47 4.89 7.91
CA ILE A 45 2.40 5.89 7.88
C ILE A 45 2.46 6.75 6.60
N PRO A 46 3.60 7.39 6.25
CA PRO A 46 3.69 8.16 5.00
C PRO A 46 3.42 7.32 3.75
N ILE A 47 3.86 6.06 3.75
CA ILE A 47 3.63 5.17 2.60
C ILE A 47 2.14 4.83 2.46
N ASN A 48 1.43 4.61 3.55
CA ASN A 48 -0.01 4.39 3.51
C ASN A 48 -0.75 5.62 3.00
N ILE A 49 -0.35 6.81 3.42
CA ILE A 49 -0.92 8.07 2.93
C ILE A 49 -0.65 8.21 1.43
N LEU A 50 0.55 7.86 0.99
CA LEU A 50 0.91 7.89 -0.42
C LEU A 50 0.05 6.92 -1.23
N CYS A 51 -0.24 5.73 -0.71
CA CYS A 51 -1.14 4.77 -1.35
C CYS A 51 -2.55 5.33 -1.50
N ILE A 52 -3.08 5.98 -0.47
CA ILE A 52 -4.39 6.60 -0.52
C ILE A 52 -4.42 7.69 -1.58
N ALA A 53 -3.42 8.57 -1.59
CA ALA A 53 -3.32 9.63 -2.59
C ALA A 53 -3.23 9.07 -4.01
N SER A 54 -2.46 8.00 -4.20
CA SER A 54 -2.33 7.36 -5.50
C SER A 54 -3.66 6.77 -5.97
N CYS A 55 -4.43 6.16 -5.08
CA CYS A 55 -5.76 5.62 -5.41
C CYS A 55 -6.71 6.73 -5.86
N ILE A 56 -6.69 7.88 -5.19
CA ILE A 56 -7.50 9.03 -5.57
C ILE A 56 -7.10 9.52 -6.96
N LEU A 57 -5.79 9.63 -7.24
CA LEU A 57 -5.30 10.04 -8.55
C LEU A 57 -5.65 9.02 -9.63
N LEU A 58 -5.62 7.72 -9.31
CA LEU A 58 -6.02 6.67 -10.24
C LEU A 58 -7.51 6.77 -10.57
N LEU A 59 -8.34 7.08 -9.59
CA LEU A 59 -9.78 7.31 -9.83
C LEU A 59 -10.01 8.53 -10.72
N ARG A 60 -9.10 9.50 -10.68
CA ARG A 60 -9.13 10.67 -11.58
C ARG A 60 -8.40 10.41 -12.90
N GLU A 61 -8.00 9.19 -13.15
CA GLU A 61 -7.32 8.77 -14.38
C GLU A 61 -6.04 9.54 -14.66
N LYS A 62 -5.25 9.80 -13.61
CA LYS A 62 -3.95 10.49 -13.72
C LYS A 62 -2.80 9.50 -13.76
N LEU A 63 -1.89 9.69 -14.71
CA LEU A 63 -0.69 8.83 -14.84
C LEU A 63 0.19 8.91 -13.59
N LEU A 64 0.25 10.08 -12.95
CA LEU A 64 0.99 10.23 -11.71
C LEU A 64 0.53 9.25 -10.64
N GLY A 65 -0.78 8.99 -10.56
CA GLY A 65 -1.34 8.02 -9.63
C GLY A 65 -0.78 6.61 -9.83
N LEU A 66 -0.61 6.20 -11.10
CA LEU A 66 -0.03 4.89 -11.40
C LEU A 66 1.43 4.81 -10.96
N LYS A 67 2.21 5.84 -11.24
CA LYS A 67 3.62 5.89 -10.83
C LYS A 67 3.75 5.86 -9.31
N MET A 68 2.95 6.64 -8.62
CA MET A 68 2.92 6.68 -7.16
C MET A 68 2.49 5.33 -6.57
N ALA A 69 1.46 4.70 -7.15
CA ALA A 69 0.98 3.40 -6.68
C ALA A 69 2.06 2.33 -6.81
N ARG A 70 2.73 2.27 -7.95
CA ARG A 70 3.81 1.31 -8.17
C ARG A 70 4.94 1.51 -7.16
N PHE A 71 5.37 2.75 -6.98
CA PHE A 71 6.43 3.09 -6.04
C PHE A 71 6.04 2.73 -4.60
N ALA A 72 4.87 3.16 -4.17
CA ALA A 72 4.39 2.93 -2.81
C ALA A 72 4.22 1.44 -2.51
N LEU A 73 3.66 0.66 -3.45
CA LEU A 73 3.45 -0.77 -3.26
C LEU A 73 4.78 -1.55 -3.20
N ILE A 74 5.77 -1.16 -4.00
CA ILE A 74 7.08 -1.78 -3.95
C ILE A 74 7.73 -1.54 -2.59
N ILE A 75 7.70 -0.31 -2.09
CA ILE A 75 8.25 0.03 -0.77
C ILE A 75 7.49 -0.69 0.33
N LEU A 76 6.18 -0.72 0.26
CA LEU A 76 5.33 -1.38 1.24
C LEU A 76 5.65 -2.87 1.32
N MET A 77 5.79 -3.54 0.17
CA MET A 77 6.18 -4.96 0.13
C MET A 77 7.55 -5.18 0.73
N ALA A 78 8.51 -4.30 0.43
CA ALA A 78 9.85 -4.39 1.01
C ALA A 78 9.82 -4.26 2.54
N ILE A 79 9.06 -3.31 3.05
CA ILE A 79 8.90 -3.10 4.49
C ILE A 79 8.28 -4.34 5.15
N LEU A 80 7.23 -4.90 4.56
CA LEU A 80 6.56 -6.08 5.09
C LEU A 80 7.48 -7.30 5.11
N ILE A 81 8.29 -7.48 4.07
CA ILE A 81 9.24 -8.59 3.99
C ILE A 81 10.32 -8.43 5.06
N ILE A 82 10.87 -7.23 5.22
CA ILE A 82 11.88 -6.95 6.24
C ILE A 82 11.31 -7.19 7.64
N ASP A 83 10.12 -6.70 7.90
CA ASP A 83 9.45 -6.89 9.18
C ASP A 83 9.23 -8.38 9.47
N LEU A 84 8.81 -9.15 8.47
CA LEU A 84 8.60 -10.58 8.63
C LEU A 84 9.91 -11.33 8.91
N ILE A 85 10.98 -11.00 8.17
CA ILE A 85 12.28 -11.68 8.33
C ILE A 85 12.86 -11.40 9.71
N PHE A 86 12.83 -10.15 10.17
CA PHE A 86 13.40 -9.76 11.46
C PHE A 86 12.42 -9.89 12.63
N GLY A 87 11.14 -10.12 12.34
CA GLY A 87 10.11 -10.27 13.38
C GLY A 87 9.95 -9.04 14.25
N ILE A 88 10.12 -7.84 13.68
CA ILE A 88 10.14 -6.58 14.45
C ILE A 88 8.78 -6.32 15.11
N SER A 89 7.69 -6.45 14.34
CA SER A 89 6.32 -6.20 14.82
C SER A 89 5.57 -7.48 15.15
N TYR A 90 6.18 -8.65 14.97
CA TYR A 90 5.51 -9.93 15.14
C TYR A 90 5.87 -10.55 16.49
N VAL A 91 4.92 -10.49 17.41
CA VAL A 91 5.07 -11.05 18.77
C VAL A 91 4.33 -12.38 18.88
N GLU A 92 3.14 -12.47 18.28
CA GLU A 92 2.29 -13.66 18.36
C GLU A 92 2.13 -14.32 16.98
N LEU A 93 1.70 -15.58 16.98
CA LEU A 93 1.44 -16.32 15.74
C LEU A 93 0.39 -15.61 14.87
N LEU A 94 -0.60 -14.99 15.50
CA LEU A 94 -1.64 -14.23 14.80
C LEU A 94 -1.05 -13.07 14.00
N ASP A 95 -0.03 -12.39 14.53
CA ASP A 95 0.64 -11.29 13.84
C ASP A 95 1.30 -11.76 12.54
N TYR A 96 1.98 -12.90 12.58
CA TYR A 96 2.59 -13.52 11.38
C TYR A 96 1.52 -13.86 10.34
N PHE A 97 0.39 -14.41 10.79
CA PHE A 97 -0.71 -14.78 9.92
C PHE A 97 -1.29 -13.55 9.21
N ILE A 98 -1.55 -12.48 9.96
CA ILE A 98 -2.06 -11.21 9.41
C ILE A 98 -1.05 -10.61 8.45
N GLY A 99 0.25 -10.62 8.78
CA GLY A 99 1.30 -10.10 7.92
C GLY A 99 1.39 -10.83 6.59
N ILE A 100 1.25 -12.14 6.59
CA ILE A 100 1.25 -12.95 5.36
C ILE A 100 0.04 -12.61 4.49
N ILE A 101 -1.14 -12.46 5.11
CA ILE A 101 -2.36 -12.06 4.39
C ILE A 101 -2.16 -10.68 3.75
N GLU A 102 -1.62 -9.71 4.48
CA GLU A 102 -1.32 -8.37 3.95
C GLU A 102 -0.38 -8.43 2.75
N MET A 103 0.68 -9.26 2.83
CA MET A 103 1.61 -9.43 1.71
C MET A 103 0.93 -9.98 0.47
N ILE A 104 0.03 -10.96 0.64
CA ILE A 104 -0.72 -11.54 -0.47
C ILE A 104 -1.59 -10.47 -1.12
N ILE A 105 -2.32 -9.70 -0.34
CA ILE A 105 -3.22 -8.65 -0.83
C ILE A 105 -2.42 -7.58 -1.60
N TYR A 106 -1.36 -7.06 -1.00
CA TYR A 106 -0.54 -6.04 -1.65
C TYR A 106 0.18 -6.57 -2.88
N GLY A 107 0.58 -7.84 -2.86
CA GLY A 107 1.17 -8.50 -4.03
C GLY A 107 0.22 -8.56 -5.22
N PHE A 108 -1.05 -8.86 -4.97
CA PHE A 108 -2.08 -8.83 -6.02
C PHE A 108 -2.28 -7.43 -6.59
N PHE A 109 -2.33 -6.41 -5.73
CA PHE A 109 -2.45 -5.02 -6.17
C PHE A 109 -1.24 -4.61 -7.01
N LEU A 110 -0.04 -4.94 -6.54
CA LEU A 110 1.19 -4.62 -7.27
C LEU A 110 1.21 -5.29 -8.64
N LYS A 111 0.88 -6.58 -8.70
CA LYS A 111 0.80 -7.32 -9.95
C LYS A 111 -0.19 -6.67 -10.92
N TYR A 112 -1.33 -6.26 -10.42
CA TYR A 112 -2.35 -5.60 -11.24
C TYR A 112 -1.85 -4.27 -11.79
N TRP A 113 -1.30 -3.39 -10.93
CA TRP A 113 -0.88 -2.05 -11.35
C TRP A 113 0.41 -2.05 -12.17
N MET A 114 1.17 -3.15 -12.18
CA MET A 114 2.37 -3.27 -13.03
C MET A 114 2.07 -3.64 -14.47
N LYS A 115 0.83 -3.94 -14.81
CA LYS A 115 0.45 -4.27 -16.19
C LYS A 115 0.63 -3.08 -17.11
N LYS A 116 1.16 -3.34 -18.31
CA LYS A 116 1.44 -2.31 -19.30
C LYS A 116 0.19 -1.59 -19.80
N GLU A 117 -0.97 -2.27 -19.79
CA GLU A 117 -2.22 -1.70 -20.24
C GLU A 117 -2.63 -0.45 -19.46
N HIS A 118 -2.33 -0.38 -18.17
CA HIS A 118 -2.63 0.79 -17.33
C HIS A 118 -1.81 1.99 -17.76
N PHE A 119 -0.53 1.80 -18.04
CA PHE A 119 0.32 2.87 -18.50
C PHE A 119 -0.15 3.41 -19.85
N ALA A 120 -0.48 2.51 -20.79
CA ALA A 120 -0.99 2.90 -22.10
C ALA A 120 -2.30 3.69 -21.99
N PHE A 121 -3.23 3.21 -21.17
CA PHE A 121 -4.51 3.87 -20.96
C PHE A 121 -4.34 5.27 -20.36
N LEU A 122 -3.53 5.40 -19.29
CA LEU A 122 -3.34 6.67 -18.60
C LEU A 122 -2.50 7.65 -19.39
N SER A 123 -1.54 7.16 -20.17
CA SER A 123 -0.76 8.01 -21.08
C SER A 123 -1.65 8.65 -22.14
N ASN A 124 -2.61 7.91 -22.68
CA ASN A 124 -3.55 8.43 -23.65
C ASN A 124 -4.48 9.50 -23.06
N GLN A 125 -4.82 9.40 -21.79
CA GLN A 125 -5.63 10.40 -21.10
C GLN A 125 -4.92 11.75 -20.95
N LYS A 126 -3.58 11.75 -20.93
CA LYS A 126 -2.78 12.98 -20.83
C LYS A 126 -2.92 13.89 -22.05
N THR A 127 -3.26 13.33 -23.21
CA THR A 127 -3.37 14.09 -24.46
C THR A 127 -4.75 14.69 -24.68
N LYS A 128 -5.66 14.41 -23.78
CA LYS A 128 -7.03 14.97 -23.79
C LYS A 128 -7.12 16.23 -22.86
#